data_f57e511f3cc3cd66fecb595c0cd6f14e
#
_entry.id   f57e511f3cc3cd66fecb595c0cd6f14e
#
_cell.length_a   1.000
_cell.length_b   1.000
_cell.length_c   1.000
_cell.angle_alpha   90.00
_cell.angle_beta   90.00
_cell.angle_gamma   90.00
#
_symmetry.space_group_name_H-M   'P 1'
#
loop_
_entity.id
_entity.type
_entity.pdbx_description
1 polymer ?
#
loop_
_entity_poly.entity_id
_entity_poly.type
_entity_poly.pdbx_seq_one_letter_code
_entity_poly.pdbx_strand_id
1 'polypeptide(L)'
;NDNSRENLDESQNSKDGEEKNSESDENSPNSKSEESNQSEKIREKLKNRYGVRRYRIQEVVRPGQVLLIQVMKEERGQKGAALTTFVSLAGKYIVLMPNTAKGGGISRKIFNYEDRNKIREILKNIEIPSNMGLIVRTAGARKTRNEIDNDLKNTIGLWENIKDKAINSTAPILIHEEGDVIKRALRDLYDNETKYIHIEGNEGYQKAKSFMKEFMPRNSKYVKKYRGKIPLFHSVGIEKDLNKIFEPLVKLKSGGYLVIN
;
A
#
# COMPACT_ATOMS: atom_id res chain seq x y z
N ASN A 1 31.48 33.66 -38.09
CA ASN A 1 30.42 34.52 -38.70
C ASN A 1 29.20 34.39 -37.80
N ASP A 2 29.10 35.24 -36.88
CA ASP A 2 28.59 36.62 -36.83
C ASP A 2 27.12 36.61 -36.44
N ASN A 3 26.93 37.08 -35.21
CA ASN A 3 26.31 38.39 -34.88
C ASN A 3 24.75 38.32 -34.86
N SER A 4 24.01 38.86 -33.98
CA SER A 4 24.19 39.93 -33.01
C SER A 4 22.91 40.06 -32.17
N ARG A 5 23.04 40.37 -30.87
CA ARG A 5 22.55 41.58 -30.13
C ARG A 5 21.06 41.72 -29.90
N GLU A 6 20.72 41.77 -28.62
CA GLU A 6 20.44 42.91 -27.71
C GLU A 6 19.06 43.54 -27.87
N ASN A 7 18.28 43.64 -26.80
CA ASN A 7 18.11 44.76 -25.83
C ASN A 7 16.97 44.41 -24.86
N LEU A 8 17.15 44.37 -23.60
CA LEU A 8 17.02 45.40 -22.55
C LEU A 8 15.88 46.44 -22.80
N ASP A 9 14.91 46.48 -21.91
CA ASP A 9 14.58 47.76 -21.24
C ASP A 9 13.79 47.55 -19.94
N GLU A 10 14.34 48.19 -18.93
CA GLU A 10 13.81 48.46 -17.60
C GLU A 10 12.73 49.56 -17.67
N SER A 11 11.77 49.58 -16.76
CA SER A 11 11.43 50.82 -16.08
C SER A 11 10.64 50.57 -14.79
N GLN A 12 11.30 50.99 -13.73
CA GLN A 12 10.76 51.33 -12.41
C GLN A 12 9.68 52.40 -12.49
N ASN A 13 8.73 52.35 -11.60
CA ASN A 13 8.33 53.55 -10.89
C ASN A 13 7.65 53.26 -9.54
N SER A 14 8.30 53.78 -8.53
CA SER A 14 7.84 53.98 -7.16
C SER A 14 6.90 55.19 -7.09
N LYS A 15 5.97 55.19 -6.17
CA LYS A 15 5.65 56.37 -5.36
C LYS A 15 4.76 56.04 -4.17
N ASP A 16 5.25 56.57 -3.06
CA ASP A 16 4.71 56.67 -1.72
C ASP A 16 3.39 57.45 -1.63
N GLY A 17 2.72 57.26 -0.47
CA GLY A 17 1.79 58.30 0.00
C GLY A 17 0.67 57.83 0.91
N GLU A 18 0.95 57.84 2.21
CA GLU A 18 0.18 58.45 3.30
C GLU A 18 -1.01 57.72 3.94
N GLU A 19 -0.84 57.61 5.23
CA GLU A 19 -1.80 57.29 6.28
C GLU A 19 -3.01 58.21 6.30
N LYS A 20 -4.15 57.69 6.64
CA LYS A 20 -5.14 58.36 7.53
C LYS A 20 -5.99 57.35 8.29
N ASN A 21 -5.82 57.37 9.60
CA ASN A 21 -6.75 56.88 10.61
C ASN A 21 -8.15 57.45 10.45
N SER A 22 -9.15 56.62 10.61
CA SER A 22 -10.39 57.00 11.32
C SER A 22 -11.13 55.76 11.78
N GLU A 23 -11.25 55.65 13.10
CA GLU A 23 -12.14 54.76 13.82
C GLU A 23 -13.59 55.05 13.44
N SER A 24 -14.41 54.03 13.31
CA SER A 24 -15.75 53.93 13.89
C SER A 24 -16.43 52.62 13.55
N ASP A 25 -16.77 51.86 14.57
CA ASP A 25 -17.95 51.03 14.81
C ASP A 25 -18.81 50.59 13.61
N GLU A 26 -19.03 49.29 13.46
CA GLU A 26 -20.31 48.66 13.78
C GLU A 26 -20.32 47.17 13.41
N ASN A 27 -20.75 46.38 14.38
CA ASN A 27 -21.19 45.00 14.31
C ASN A 27 -22.11 44.74 13.10
N SER A 28 -21.73 43.77 12.26
CA SER A 28 -22.64 43.09 11.35
C SER A 28 -22.49 41.60 11.40
N PRO A 29 -23.55 40.83 11.65
CA PRO A 29 -23.52 39.37 11.80
C PRO A 29 -23.42 38.58 10.49
N ASN A 30 -23.03 39.21 9.38
CA ASN A 30 -23.09 38.61 8.05
C ASN A 30 -21.77 37.93 7.56
N SER A 31 -20.66 38.15 8.25
CA SER A 31 -19.39 37.56 7.82
C SER A 31 -19.23 36.07 8.20
N LYS A 32 -19.86 35.62 9.30
CA LYS A 32 -19.82 34.22 9.74
C LYS A 32 -20.65 33.28 8.89
N SER A 33 -21.67 33.76 8.20
CA SER A 33 -22.51 32.96 7.30
C SER A 33 -21.86 32.74 5.92
N GLU A 34 -21.03 33.64 5.45
CA GLU A 34 -20.33 33.52 4.17
C GLU A 34 -19.09 32.60 4.25
N GLU A 35 -18.34 32.67 5.36
CA GLU A 35 -17.23 31.76 5.60
C GLU A 35 -17.69 30.31 5.82
N SER A 36 -18.82 30.10 6.50
CA SER A 36 -19.42 28.76 6.64
C SER A 36 -19.91 28.22 5.30
N ASN A 37 -20.54 29.05 4.47
CA ASN A 37 -20.99 28.67 3.13
C ASN A 37 -19.83 28.40 2.14
N GLN A 38 -18.71 29.14 2.24
CA GLN A 38 -17.51 28.85 1.45
C GLN A 38 -16.81 27.56 1.88
N SER A 39 -16.73 27.34 3.18
CA SER A 39 -16.14 26.08 3.71
C SER A 39 -16.99 24.86 3.36
N GLU A 40 -18.29 24.97 3.32
CA GLU A 40 -19.19 23.91 2.85
C GLU A 40 -19.09 23.66 1.34
N LYS A 41 -19.03 24.72 0.52
CA LYS A 41 -18.80 24.60 -0.93
C LYS A 41 -17.44 23.98 -1.27
N ILE A 42 -16.39 24.29 -0.51
CA ILE A 42 -15.07 23.67 -0.67
C ILE A 42 -15.12 22.20 -0.23
N ARG A 43 -15.80 21.87 0.87
CA ARG A 43 -16.03 20.49 1.32
C ARG A 43 -16.86 19.68 0.31
N GLU A 44 -17.84 20.28 -0.31
CA GLU A 44 -18.66 19.64 -1.36
C GLU A 44 -17.88 19.44 -2.66
N LYS A 45 -17.06 20.40 -3.09
CA LYS A 45 -16.12 20.22 -4.22
C LYS A 45 -15.07 19.16 -3.95
N LEU A 46 -14.56 19.03 -2.72
CA LEU A 46 -13.64 17.96 -2.33
C LEU A 46 -14.35 16.59 -2.26
N LYS A 47 -15.62 16.54 -1.85
CA LYS A 47 -16.45 15.32 -1.89
C LYS A 47 -16.65 14.82 -3.32
N ASN A 48 -16.90 15.71 -4.27
CA ASN A 48 -17.14 15.37 -5.67
C ASN A 48 -15.85 14.98 -6.42
N ARG A 49 -14.68 15.45 -5.97
CA ARG A 49 -13.38 15.16 -6.61
C ARG A 49 -12.92 13.69 -6.43
N TYR A 50 -13.42 12.99 -5.42
CA TYR A 50 -13.04 11.60 -5.11
C TYR A 50 -14.15 10.58 -5.34
N GLY A 51 -15.31 10.98 -5.84
CA GLY A 51 -16.38 10.07 -6.31
C GLY A 51 -17.00 9.15 -5.25
N VAL A 52 -16.60 9.24 -3.99
CA VAL A 52 -17.12 8.43 -2.89
C VAL A 52 -17.68 9.35 -1.80
N ARG A 53 -18.97 9.27 -1.55
CA ARG A 53 -19.60 9.94 -0.42
C ARG A 53 -18.98 9.43 0.88
N ARG A 54 -18.40 10.33 1.67
CA ARG A 54 -17.89 10.00 3.00
C ARG A 54 -19.03 10.20 4.01
N TYR A 55 -19.59 9.11 4.46
CA TYR A 55 -20.55 9.09 5.56
C TYR A 55 -19.81 9.15 6.90
N ARG A 56 -20.47 9.72 7.91
CA ARG A 56 -19.99 9.58 9.29
C ARG A 56 -20.21 8.12 9.74
N ILE A 57 -19.32 7.62 10.58
CA ILE A 57 -19.40 6.22 11.03
C ILE A 57 -20.75 5.92 11.69
N GLN A 58 -21.34 6.90 12.41
CA GLN A 58 -22.63 6.78 13.06
C GLN A 58 -23.82 6.65 12.08
N GLU A 59 -23.65 7.10 10.84
CA GLU A 59 -24.67 7.01 9.79
C GLU A 59 -24.66 5.64 9.12
N VAL A 60 -23.53 4.94 9.16
CA VAL A 60 -23.28 3.70 8.40
C VAL A 60 -23.30 2.47 9.31
N VAL A 61 -22.79 2.59 10.53
CA VAL A 61 -22.65 1.46 11.48
C VAL A 61 -23.66 1.61 12.60
N ARG A 62 -24.44 0.54 12.85
CA ARG A 62 -25.42 0.46 13.92
C ARG A 62 -24.92 -0.39 15.08
N PRO A 63 -25.30 -0.10 16.33
CA PRO A 63 -25.02 -0.97 17.46
C PRO A 63 -25.52 -2.40 17.22
N GLY A 64 -24.72 -3.40 17.58
CA GLY A 64 -25.04 -4.83 17.37
C GLY A 64 -24.82 -5.35 15.95
N GLN A 65 -24.38 -4.51 15.01
CA GLN A 65 -24.05 -4.93 13.65
C GLN A 65 -22.72 -5.68 13.61
N VAL A 66 -22.70 -6.84 12.94
CA VAL A 66 -21.48 -7.60 12.66
C VAL A 66 -20.80 -7.03 11.43
N LEU A 67 -19.51 -6.75 11.53
CA LEU A 67 -18.69 -6.19 10.43
C LEU A 67 -17.48 -7.06 10.19
N LEU A 68 -17.12 -7.22 8.90
CA LEU A 68 -15.81 -7.72 8.52
C LEU A 68 -14.82 -6.55 8.48
N ILE A 69 -13.79 -6.60 9.33
CA ILE A 69 -12.77 -5.58 9.44
C ILE A 69 -11.39 -6.16 9.15
N GLN A 70 -10.53 -5.35 8.55
CA GLN A 70 -9.12 -5.66 8.36
C GLN A 70 -8.28 -4.79 9.30
N VAL A 71 -7.36 -5.41 10.04
CA VAL A 71 -6.36 -4.71 10.83
C VAL A 71 -5.23 -4.26 9.91
N MET A 72 -5.07 -2.96 9.75
CA MET A 72 -4.03 -2.36 8.91
C MET A 72 -2.72 -2.17 9.67
N LYS A 73 -2.82 -1.87 10.94
CA LYS A 73 -1.69 -1.69 11.86
C LYS A 73 -2.09 -2.18 13.23
N GLU A 74 -1.19 -2.85 13.88
CA GLU A 74 -1.33 -3.24 15.27
C GLU A 74 -1.32 -2.01 16.20
N GLU A 75 -1.81 -2.18 17.41
CA GLU A 75 -1.71 -1.15 18.42
C GLU A 75 -0.26 -0.83 18.75
N ARG A 76 0.03 0.44 19.02
CA ARG A 76 1.36 0.92 19.36
C ARG A 76 1.30 1.90 20.52
N GLY A 77 1.80 1.49 21.67
CA GLY A 77 1.74 2.27 22.89
C GLY A 77 0.29 2.57 23.28
N GLN A 78 -0.06 3.84 23.41
CA GLN A 78 -1.43 4.27 23.74
C GLN A 78 -2.38 4.38 22.52
N LYS A 79 -1.88 4.12 21.31
CA LYS A 79 -2.69 4.17 20.09
C LYS A 79 -3.27 2.79 19.81
N GLY A 80 -4.58 2.69 19.74
CA GLY A 80 -5.27 1.47 19.33
C GLY A 80 -4.95 1.06 17.88
N ALA A 81 -5.31 -0.16 17.51
CA ALA A 81 -5.13 -0.70 16.18
C ALA A 81 -5.84 0.14 15.10
N ALA A 82 -5.22 0.27 13.94
CA ALA A 82 -5.86 0.92 12.80
C ALA A 82 -6.67 -0.11 12.02
N LEU A 83 -7.98 0.11 11.95
CA LEU A 83 -8.94 -0.78 11.33
C LEU A 83 -9.53 -0.16 10.06
N THR A 84 -9.95 -1.00 9.13
CA THR A 84 -10.70 -0.61 7.93
C THR A 84 -11.73 -1.66 7.56
N THR A 85 -12.82 -1.22 6.94
CA THR A 85 -13.80 -2.09 6.30
C THR A 85 -13.50 -2.32 4.82
N PHE A 86 -12.58 -1.52 4.24
CA PHE A 86 -12.11 -1.71 2.87
C PHE A 86 -11.03 -2.78 2.87
N VAL A 87 -11.41 -4.01 2.50
CA VAL A 87 -10.51 -5.15 2.48
C VAL A 87 -9.53 -5.04 1.30
N SER A 88 -8.27 -5.31 1.56
CA SER A 88 -7.23 -5.40 0.54
C SER A 88 -6.44 -6.70 0.72
N LEU A 89 -6.43 -7.53 -0.32
CA LEU A 89 -5.75 -8.82 -0.33
C LEU A 89 -4.53 -8.74 -1.24
N ALA A 90 -3.37 -9.04 -0.69
CA ALA A 90 -2.12 -8.96 -1.43
C ALA A 90 -1.79 -10.30 -2.09
N GLY A 91 -1.87 -10.33 -3.44
CA GLY A 91 -1.23 -11.35 -4.27
C GLY A 91 0.26 -11.06 -4.46
N LYS A 92 0.91 -11.85 -5.30
CA LYS A 92 2.32 -11.65 -5.64
C LYS A 92 2.51 -10.43 -6.56
N TYR A 93 1.72 -10.33 -7.60
CA TYR A 93 1.81 -9.31 -8.65
C TYR A 93 0.72 -8.26 -8.56
N ILE A 94 -0.34 -8.56 -7.82
CA ILE A 94 -1.51 -7.69 -7.69
C ILE A 94 -1.88 -7.45 -6.22
N VAL A 95 -2.74 -6.46 -6.02
CA VAL A 95 -3.55 -6.29 -4.80
C VAL A 95 -5.01 -6.25 -5.23
N LEU A 96 -5.83 -7.12 -4.69
CA LEU A 96 -7.27 -7.16 -4.93
C LEU A 96 -7.99 -6.38 -3.83
N MET A 97 -8.91 -5.53 -4.22
CA MET A 97 -9.81 -4.79 -3.33
C MET A 97 -11.24 -5.24 -3.59
N PRO A 98 -11.72 -6.29 -2.90
CA PRO A 98 -12.96 -6.98 -3.28
C PRO A 98 -14.23 -6.18 -3.02
N ASN A 99 -14.18 -5.15 -2.18
CA ASN A 99 -15.31 -4.30 -1.82
C ASN A 99 -15.10 -2.83 -2.19
N THR A 100 -14.23 -2.53 -3.15
CA THR A 100 -13.96 -1.17 -3.61
C THR A 100 -14.21 -1.08 -5.10
N ALA A 101 -15.42 -0.74 -5.49
CA ALA A 101 -15.76 -0.46 -6.89
C ALA A 101 -14.95 0.75 -7.40
N LYS A 102 -14.47 0.70 -8.64
CA LYS A 102 -13.66 1.75 -9.29
C LYS A 102 -12.30 2.03 -8.62
N GLY A 103 -11.87 1.18 -7.66
CA GLY A 103 -10.51 1.23 -7.15
C GLY A 103 -9.62 0.34 -7.99
N GLY A 104 -8.61 0.88 -8.66
CA GLY A 104 -7.69 0.03 -9.40
C GLY A 104 -6.69 0.83 -10.22
N GLY A 105 -5.70 0.14 -10.73
CA GLY A 105 -4.72 0.75 -11.59
C GLY A 105 -3.34 0.13 -11.49
N ILE A 106 -2.34 0.97 -11.63
CA ILE A 106 -0.95 0.58 -11.67
C ILE A 106 -0.22 1.27 -10.52
N SER A 107 0.61 0.54 -9.80
CA SER A 107 1.43 1.07 -8.71
C SER A 107 2.15 2.35 -9.14
N ARG A 108 2.13 3.37 -8.27
CA ARG A 108 2.83 4.64 -8.50
C ARG A 108 4.34 4.47 -8.56
N LYS A 109 4.88 3.38 -8.00
CA LYS A 109 6.32 3.05 -8.01
C LYS A 109 6.81 2.47 -9.34
N ILE A 110 5.94 2.23 -10.33
CA ILE A 110 6.32 1.83 -11.68
C ILE A 110 6.44 3.12 -12.49
N PHE A 111 7.66 3.61 -12.68
CA PHE A 111 7.93 4.88 -13.36
C PHE A 111 8.04 4.72 -14.88
N ASN A 112 8.46 3.54 -15.37
CA ASN A 112 8.63 3.31 -16.80
C ASN A 112 7.29 3.38 -17.54
N TYR A 113 7.21 4.26 -18.54
CA TYR A 113 6.00 4.49 -19.33
C TYR A 113 5.61 3.27 -20.18
N GLU A 114 6.58 2.57 -20.75
CA GLU A 114 6.35 1.37 -21.57
C GLU A 114 5.76 0.24 -20.73
N ASP A 115 6.33 -0.02 -19.54
CA ASP A 115 5.81 -1.03 -18.62
C ASP A 115 4.37 -0.68 -18.19
N ARG A 116 4.09 0.60 -17.95
CA ARG A 116 2.73 1.06 -17.61
C ARG A 116 1.74 0.83 -18.76
N ASN A 117 2.14 1.06 -20.01
CA ASN A 117 1.28 0.83 -21.17
C ASN A 117 0.99 -0.65 -21.37
N LYS A 118 2.01 -1.51 -21.29
CA LYS A 118 1.85 -2.97 -21.34
C LYS A 118 0.88 -3.47 -20.26
N ILE A 119 1.01 -2.98 -19.05
CA ILE A 119 0.11 -3.34 -17.95
C ILE A 119 -1.33 -2.87 -18.24
N ARG A 120 -1.52 -1.67 -18.79
CA ARG A 120 -2.87 -1.19 -19.17
C ARG A 120 -3.52 -2.09 -20.21
N GLU A 121 -2.77 -2.54 -21.22
CA GLU A 121 -3.26 -3.49 -22.21
C GLU A 121 -3.61 -4.83 -21.58
N ILE A 122 -2.79 -5.35 -20.69
CA ILE A 122 -3.07 -6.58 -19.96
C ILE A 122 -4.37 -6.42 -19.15
N LEU A 123 -4.52 -5.33 -18.40
CA LEU A 123 -5.70 -5.08 -17.57
C LEU A 123 -6.99 -4.91 -18.38
N LYS A 124 -6.94 -4.36 -19.61
CA LYS A 124 -8.11 -4.28 -20.50
C LYS A 124 -8.63 -5.65 -20.93
N ASN A 125 -7.73 -6.63 -20.98
CA ASN A 125 -8.03 -7.98 -21.44
C ASN A 125 -8.29 -8.99 -20.30
N ILE A 126 -8.25 -8.55 -19.04
CA ILE A 126 -8.56 -9.37 -17.86
C ILE A 126 -9.96 -9.02 -17.39
N GLU A 127 -10.78 -10.03 -17.16
CA GLU A 127 -12.13 -9.86 -16.62
C GLU A 127 -12.04 -9.66 -15.10
N ILE A 128 -12.30 -8.42 -14.68
CA ILE A 128 -12.35 -8.05 -13.26
C ILE A 128 -13.82 -7.82 -12.91
N PRO A 129 -14.35 -8.45 -11.85
CA PRO A 129 -15.72 -8.18 -11.41
C PRO A 129 -15.94 -6.69 -11.14
N SER A 130 -17.08 -6.14 -11.56
CA SER A 130 -17.38 -4.71 -11.55
C SER A 130 -17.36 -4.07 -10.15
N ASN A 131 -17.54 -4.87 -9.11
CA ASN A 131 -17.51 -4.46 -7.71
C ASN A 131 -16.12 -4.54 -7.06
N MET A 132 -15.11 -4.99 -7.80
CA MET A 132 -13.75 -5.18 -7.29
C MET A 132 -12.78 -4.20 -7.93
N GLY A 133 -11.79 -3.77 -7.15
CA GLY A 133 -10.64 -3.00 -7.63
C GLY A 133 -9.38 -3.86 -7.67
N LEU A 134 -8.51 -3.59 -8.63
CA LEU A 134 -7.24 -4.29 -8.81
C LEU A 134 -6.10 -3.29 -8.97
N ILE A 135 -5.02 -3.47 -8.21
CA ILE A 135 -3.78 -2.69 -8.39
C ILE A 135 -2.65 -3.63 -8.74
N VAL A 136 -1.97 -3.37 -9.86
CA VAL A 136 -0.75 -4.10 -10.21
C VAL A 136 0.43 -3.55 -9.43
N ARG A 137 1.14 -4.44 -8.72
CA ARG A 137 2.32 -4.15 -7.89
C ARG A 137 3.57 -4.00 -8.76
N THR A 138 4.66 -3.46 -8.18
CA THR A 138 5.97 -3.35 -8.87
C THR A 138 6.50 -4.70 -9.34
N ALA A 139 6.27 -5.78 -8.58
CA ALA A 139 6.63 -7.13 -8.96
C ALA A 139 5.91 -7.65 -10.22
N GLY A 140 4.77 -7.06 -10.58
CA GLY A 140 3.99 -7.39 -11.79
C GLY A 140 4.39 -6.59 -13.03
N ALA A 141 5.36 -5.64 -12.96
CA ALA A 141 5.68 -4.71 -14.05
C ALA A 141 6.12 -5.41 -15.35
N ARG A 142 6.84 -6.53 -15.24
CA ARG A 142 7.39 -7.28 -16.38
C ARG A 142 6.81 -8.69 -16.48
N LYS A 143 5.58 -8.87 -15.99
CA LYS A 143 4.92 -10.18 -15.98
C LYS A 143 3.98 -10.35 -17.17
N THR A 144 3.78 -11.60 -17.55
CA THR A 144 2.85 -11.97 -18.63
C THR A 144 1.41 -11.86 -18.15
N ARG A 145 0.48 -11.74 -19.09
CA ARG A 145 -0.96 -11.77 -18.81
C ARG A 145 -1.36 -13.00 -17.98
N ASN A 146 -0.85 -14.18 -18.36
CA ASN A 146 -1.19 -15.42 -17.68
C ASN A 146 -0.72 -15.46 -16.23
N GLU A 147 0.45 -14.88 -15.91
CA GLU A 147 0.95 -14.80 -14.54
C GLU A 147 0.07 -13.88 -13.68
N ILE A 148 -0.36 -12.75 -14.24
CA ILE A 148 -1.24 -11.79 -13.55
C ILE A 148 -2.64 -12.38 -13.38
N ASP A 149 -3.19 -13.05 -14.39
CA ASP A 149 -4.51 -13.69 -14.34
C ASP A 149 -4.55 -14.84 -13.33
N ASN A 150 -3.51 -15.66 -13.27
CA ASN A 150 -3.40 -16.72 -12.28
C ASN A 150 -3.32 -16.17 -10.84
N ASP A 151 -2.55 -15.10 -10.62
CA ASP A 151 -2.47 -14.44 -9.32
C ASP A 151 -3.82 -13.83 -8.92
N LEU A 152 -4.56 -13.28 -9.88
CA LEU A 152 -5.92 -12.77 -9.66
C LEU A 152 -6.88 -13.89 -9.28
N LYS A 153 -6.89 -15.01 -9.99
CA LYS A 153 -7.74 -16.17 -9.68
C LYS A 153 -7.48 -16.72 -8.28
N ASN A 154 -6.20 -16.87 -7.91
CA ASN A 154 -5.81 -17.31 -6.58
C ASN A 154 -6.29 -16.33 -5.50
N THR A 155 -6.19 -15.01 -5.75
CA THR A 155 -6.61 -14.00 -4.79
C THR A 155 -8.13 -13.89 -4.68
N ILE A 156 -8.86 -14.10 -5.78
CA ILE A 156 -10.33 -14.22 -5.77
C ILE A 156 -10.75 -15.46 -4.97
N GLY A 157 -10.13 -16.61 -5.18
CA GLY A 157 -10.41 -17.82 -4.41
C GLY A 157 -10.16 -17.62 -2.91
N LEU A 158 -9.09 -16.91 -2.55
CA LEU A 158 -8.84 -16.52 -1.16
C LEU A 158 -9.98 -15.65 -0.60
N TRP A 159 -10.46 -14.67 -1.37
CA TRP A 159 -11.58 -13.83 -0.96
C TRP A 159 -12.86 -14.64 -0.76
N GLU A 160 -13.16 -15.59 -1.62
CA GLU A 160 -14.31 -16.47 -1.48
C GLU A 160 -14.22 -17.32 -0.21
N ASN A 161 -13.06 -17.89 0.08
CA ASN A 161 -12.81 -18.61 1.33
C ASN A 161 -13.01 -17.71 2.57
N ILE A 162 -12.59 -16.45 2.51
CA ILE A 162 -12.79 -15.48 3.60
C ILE A 162 -14.29 -15.21 3.80
N LYS A 163 -15.04 -14.99 2.71
CA LYS A 163 -16.50 -14.78 2.76
C LYS A 163 -17.22 -15.97 3.38
N ASP A 164 -16.91 -17.16 2.90
CA ASP A 164 -17.54 -18.39 3.38
C ASP A 164 -17.30 -18.62 4.88
N LYS A 165 -16.06 -18.41 5.32
CA LYS A 165 -15.73 -18.47 6.74
C LYS A 165 -16.46 -17.41 7.54
N ALA A 166 -16.54 -16.17 7.03
CA ALA A 166 -17.20 -15.08 7.73
C ALA A 166 -18.70 -15.33 7.89
N ILE A 167 -19.37 -15.88 6.88
CA ILE A 167 -20.79 -16.21 6.90
C ILE A 167 -21.08 -17.37 7.88
N ASN A 168 -20.20 -18.37 7.93
CA ASN A 168 -20.39 -19.57 8.76
C ASN A 168 -19.81 -19.44 10.17
N SER A 169 -19.36 -18.26 10.58
CA SER A 169 -18.72 -18.03 11.88
C SER A 169 -19.54 -17.08 12.76
N THR A 170 -19.42 -17.25 14.07
CA THR A 170 -20.02 -16.35 15.05
C THR A 170 -19.01 -15.31 15.50
N ALA A 171 -19.37 -14.03 15.37
CA ALA A 171 -18.50 -12.93 15.80
C ALA A 171 -18.44 -12.83 17.35
N PRO A 172 -17.30 -12.37 17.93
CA PRO A 172 -16.04 -12.01 17.27
C PRO A 172 -15.12 -13.22 17.02
N ILE A 173 -14.54 -13.32 15.84
CA ILE A 173 -13.61 -14.40 15.48
C ILE A 173 -12.58 -13.94 14.46
N LEU A 174 -11.36 -14.52 14.50
CA LEU A 174 -10.33 -14.32 13.49
C LEU A 174 -10.66 -15.16 12.25
N ILE A 175 -11.02 -14.51 11.15
CA ILE A 175 -11.40 -15.17 9.90
C ILE A 175 -10.18 -15.57 9.07
N HIS A 176 -9.24 -14.65 8.91
CA HIS A 176 -8.05 -14.84 8.10
C HIS A 176 -6.87 -14.07 8.68
N GLU A 177 -5.72 -14.71 8.71
CA GLU A 177 -4.45 -14.13 9.11
C GLU A 177 -3.44 -14.27 7.97
N GLU A 178 -2.85 -13.15 7.56
CA GLU A 178 -1.77 -13.11 6.56
C GLU A 178 -0.38 -13.31 7.21
N GLY A 179 -0.35 -13.80 8.43
CA GLY A 179 0.74 -13.63 9.37
C GLY A 179 1.99 -14.47 9.19
N ASP A 180 2.04 -15.46 8.28
CA ASP A 180 3.24 -16.29 8.13
C ASP A 180 4.35 -15.54 7.39
N VAL A 181 5.41 -15.22 8.13
CA VAL A 181 6.61 -14.54 7.62
C VAL A 181 7.21 -15.28 6.42
N ILE A 182 7.17 -16.62 6.42
CA ILE A 182 7.70 -17.44 5.32
C ILE A 182 6.87 -17.21 4.05
N LYS A 183 5.55 -17.27 4.14
CA LYS A 183 4.67 -17.03 3.01
C LYS A 183 4.85 -15.62 2.47
N ARG A 184 4.94 -14.63 3.35
CA ARG A 184 5.17 -13.23 3.00
C ARG A 184 6.50 -13.02 2.29
N ALA A 185 7.59 -13.60 2.81
CA ALA A 185 8.91 -13.54 2.20
C ALA A 185 8.92 -14.21 0.82
N LEU A 186 8.32 -15.39 0.67
CA LEU A 186 8.22 -16.08 -0.61
C LEU A 186 7.38 -15.31 -1.63
N ARG A 187 6.29 -14.70 -1.20
CA ARG A 187 5.44 -13.89 -2.07
C ARG A 187 6.17 -12.63 -2.57
N ASP A 188 6.83 -11.91 -1.67
CA ASP A 188 7.32 -10.57 -1.96
C ASP A 188 8.79 -10.53 -2.40
N LEU A 189 9.63 -11.45 -1.94
CA LEU A 189 11.08 -11.45 -2.19
C LEU A 189 11.53 -12.47 -3.24
N TYR A 190 10.79 -13.57 -3.41
CA TYR A 190 11.18 -14.59 -4.38
C TYR A 190 11.07 -14.07 -5.82
N ASP A 191 12.14 -14.24 -6.58
CA ASP A 191 12.23 -13.95 -8.01
C ASP A 191 12.77 -15.15 -8.81
N ASN A 192 12.85 -15.00 -10.14
CA ASN A 192 13.33 -16.04 -11.04
C ASN A 192 14.87 -16.21 -11.00
N GLU A 193 15.59 -15.25 -10.42
CA GLU A 193 17.04 -15.31 -10.25
C GLU A 193 17.43 -16.09 -9.00
N THR A 194 16.49 -16.30 -8.09
CA THR A 194 16.69 -17.05 -6.84
C THR A 194 16.93 -18.52 -7.12
N LYS A 195 18.15 -19.00 -6.89
CA LYS A 195 18.57 -20.38 -7.16
C LYS A 195 18.09 -21.38 -6.11
N TYR A 196 18.14 -21.00 -4.84
CA TYR A 196 17.77 -21.85 -3.72
C TYR A 196 17.11 -21.05 -2.60
N ILE A 197 16.17 -21.68 -1.91
CA ILE A 197 15.50 -21.17 -0.71
C ILE A 197 15.78 -22.17 0.40
N HIS A 198 16.72 -21.85 1.28
CA HIS A 198 17.05 -22.67 2.42
C HIS A 198 16.18 -22.34 3.60
N ILE A 199 15.56 -23.33 4.21
CA ILE A 199 14.67 -23.15 5.36
C ILE A 199 15.09 -24.12 6.45
N GLU A 200 15.33 -23.59 7.63
CA GLU A 200 15.59 -24.35 8.84
C GLU A 200 14.28 -24.79 9.49
N GLY A 201 14.31 -25.95 10.11
CA GLY A 201 13.14 -26.58 10.73
C GLY A 201 12.24 -27.34 9.74
N ASN A 202 11.52 -28.32 10.27
CA ASN A 202 10.65 -29.15 9.45
C ASN A 202 9.32 -28.45 9.12
N GLU A 203 8.76 -27.78 10.09
CA GLU A 203 7.47 -27.09 9.95
C GLU A 203 7.56 -25.94 8.94
N GLY A 204 8.59 -25.08 9.05
CA GLY A 204 8.84 -23.99 8.12
C GLY A 204 9.06 -24.50 6.69
N TYR A 205 9.83 -25.60 6.53
CA TYR A 205 10.02 -26.23 5.23
C TYR A 205 8.72 -26.74 4.61
N GLN A 206 7.86 -27.41 5.40
CA GLN A 206 6.56 -27.92 4.93
C GLN A 206 5.65 -26.78 4.50
N LYS A 207 5.54 -25.72 5.32
CA LYS A 207 4.75 -24.51 5.00
C LYS A 207 5.22 -23.85 3.71
N ALA A 208 6.52 -23.64 3.57
CA ALA A 208 7.09 -23.05 2.35
C ALA A 208 6.87 -23.94 1.12
N LYS A 209 7.05 -25.22 1.26
CA LYS A 209 6.87 -26.18 0.16
C LYS A 209 5.43 -26.24 -0.31
N SER A 210 4.46 -26.24 0.60
CA SER A 210 3.03 -26.21 0.30
C SER A 210 2.64 -24.90 -0.39
N PHE A 211 3.08 -23.77 0.14
CA PHE A 211 2.83 -22.47 -0.46
C PHE A 211 3.38 -22.37 -1.89
N MET A 212 4.65 -22.79 -2.09
CA MET A 212 5.26 -22.76 -3.42
C MET A 212 4.60 -23.73 -4.41
N LYS A 213 4.08 -24.87 -3.95
CA LYS A 213 3.32 -25.79 -4.81
C LYS A 213 2.00 -25.18 -5.28
N GLU A 214 1.34 -24.41 -4.42
CA GLU A 214 0.06 -23.77 -4.71
C GLU A 214 0.25 -22.57 -5.66
N PHE A 215 1.17 -21.67 -5.33
CA PHE A 215 1.33 -20.39 -6.05
C PHE A 215 2.32 -20.46 -7.22
N MET A 216 3.37 -21.28 -7.13
CA MET A 216 4.44 -21.40 -8.12
C MET A 216 4.93 -22.85 -8.25
N PRO A 217 4.11 -23.78 -8.79
CA PRO A 217 4.41 -25.22 -8.80
C PRO A 217 5.76 -25.57 -9.41
N ARG A 218 6.14 -24.90 -10.51
CA ARG A 218 7.40 -25.11 -11.23
C ARG A 218 8.62 -24.78 -10.38
N ASN A 219 8.49 -23.87 -9.43
CA ASN A 219 9.57 -23.32 -8.61
C ASN A 219 9.66 -23.99 -7.23
N SER A 220 8.73 -24.88 -6.88
CA SER A 220 8.72 -25.60 -5.60
C SER A 220 9.97 -26.47 -5.38
N LYS A 221 10.69 -26.84 -6.45
CA LYS A 221 11.95 -27.61 -6.41
C LYS A 221 13.11 -26.81 -5.78
N TYR A 222 13.06 -25.50 -5.81
CA TYR A 222 14.10 -24.62 -5.25
C TYR A 222 14.01 -24.49 -3.72
N VAL A 223 12.89 -24.89 -3.10
CA VAL A 223 12.75 -24.92 -1.65
C VAL A 223 13.48 -26.16 -1.11
N LYS A 224 14.51 -25.93 -0.30
CA LYS A 224 15.34 -26.98 0.31
C LYS A 224 15.36 -26.85 1.82
N LYS A 225 15.24 -28.00 2.50
CA LYS A 225 15.42 -28.06 3.95
C LYS A 225 16.88 -27.91 4.29
N TYR A 226 17.20 -26.97 5.17
CA TYR A 226 18.55 -26.84 5.72
C TYR A 226 18.84 -28.00 6.67
N ARG A 227 20.03 -28.59 6.55
CA ARG A 227 20.48 -29.77 7.33
C ARG A 227 21.84 -29.57 8.01
N GLY A 228 22.31 -28.33 8.10
CA GLY A 228 23.56 -28.01 8.79
C GLY A 228 23.48 -28.28 10.30
N LYS A 229 24.64 -28.45 10.91
CA LYS A 229 24.76 -28.62 12.39
C LYS A 229 24.70 -27.24 13.10
N ILE A 230 25.10 -26.18 12.41
CA ILE A 230 25.11 -24.81 12.90
C ILE A 230 23.82 -24.15 12.43
N PRO A 231 23.14 -23.33 13.23
CA PRO A 231 21.93 -22.59 12.80
C PRO A 231 22.15 -21.83 11.48
N LEU A 232 21.13 -21.82 10.61
CA LEU A 232 21.25 -21.30 9.26
C LEU A 232 21.74 -19.84 9.24
N PHE A 233 21.15 -18.96 10.03
CA PHE A 233 21.51 -17.54 10.05
C PHE A 233 22.94 -17.31 10.60
N HIS A 234 23.35 -18.14 11.54
CA HIS A 234 24.72 -18.11 12.04
C HIS A 234 25.73 -18.55 10.96
N SER A 235 25.41 -19.65 10.24
CA SER A 235 26.29 -20.21 9.20
C SER A 235 26.53 -19.25 8.02
N VAL A 236 25.57 -18.36 7.73
CA VAL A 236 25.67 -17.35 6.66
C VAL A 236 26.00 -15.94 7.18
N GLY A 237 26.22 -15.79 8.49
CA GLY A 237 26.63 -14.52 9.11
C GLY A 237 25.51 -13.47 9.28
N ILE A 238 24.26 -13.82 8.98
CA ILE A 238 23.10 -12.90 9.07
C ILE A 238 22.84 -12.43 10.50
N GLU A 239 23.12 -13.24 11.53
CA GLU A 239 22.90 -12.86 12.93
C GLU A 239 23.67 -11.61 13.33
N LYS A 240 24.90 -11.43 12.84
CA LYS A 240 25.69 -10.22 13.09
C LYS A 240 25.03 -8.98 12.51
N ASP A 241 24.43 -9.11 11.32
CA ASP A 241 23.77 -7.98 10.66
C ASP A 241 22.41 -7.69 11.29
N LEU A 242 21.69 -8.70 11.76
CA LEU A 242 20.45 -8.51 12.53
C LEU A 242 20.74 -7.77 13.85
N ASN A 243 21.79 -8.12 14.58
CA ASN A 243 22.17 -7.44 15.80
C ASN A 243 22.49 -5.97 15.56
N LYS A 244 23.18 -5.64 14.45
CA LYS A 244 23.46 -4.25 14.07
C LYS A 244 22.18 -3.43 13.80
N ILE A 245 21.11 -4.06 13.30
CA ILE A 245 19.84 -3.36 13.04
C ILE A 245 19.20 -2.85 14.33
N PHE A 246 19.44 -3.52 15.45
CA PHE A 246 18.93 -3.11 16.76
C PHE A 246 19.84 -2.13 17.50
N GLU A 247 21.04 -1.84 16.98
CA GLU A 247 21.91 -0.82 17.55
C GLU A 247 21.34 0.58 17.29
N PRO A 248 21.25 1.44 18.33
CA PRO A 248 20.74 2.80 18.14
C PRO A 248 21.70 3.67 17.34
N LEU A 249 22.95 3.25 17.17
CA LEU A 249 24.00 4.02 16.51
C LEU A 249 24.29 3.42 15.12
N VAL A 250 23.97 4.18 14.06
CA VAL A 250 24.21 3.79 12.67
C VAL A 250 25.38 4.59 12.13
N LYS A 251 26.48 3.92 11.82
CA LYS A 251 27.67 4.53 11.17
C LYS A 251 27.42 4.75 9.68
N LEU A 252 27.71 5.93 9.19
CA LEU A 252 27.60 6.29 7.76
C LEU A 252 28.93 6.06 7.04
N LYS A 253 28.88 5.82 5.74
CA LYS A 253 30.07 5.67 4.88
C LYS A 253 30.95 6.93 4.84
N SER A 254 30.39 8.11 5.12
CA SER A 254 31.08 9.39 5.21
C SER A 254 31.90 9.58 6.48
N GLY A 255 31.89 8.63 7.43
CA GLY A 255 32.55 8.74 8.73
C GLY A 255 31.69 9.35 9.84
N GLY A 256 30.52 9.91 9.49
CA GLY A 256 29.52 10.36 10.47
C GLY A 256 28.68 9.21 11.03
N TYR A 257 27.76 9.52 11.95
CA TYR A 257 26.81 8.55 12.51
C TYR A 257 25.45 9.18 12.75
N LEU A 258 24.43 8.33 12.81
CA LEU A 258 23.06 8.68 13.19
C LEU A 258 22.72 7.97 14.49
N VAL A 259 22.02 8.65 15.39
CA VAL A 259 21.43 8.06 16.60
C VAL A 259 19.91 7.96 16.37
N ILE A 260 19.38 6.74 16.50
CA ILE A 260 17.96 6.45 16.33
C ILE A 260 17.41 6.14 17.73
N ASN A 261 16.50 6.99 18.20
CA ASN A 261 15.82 6.84 19.49
C ASN A 261 14.40 6.34 19.30
#